data_d392c380c6d64fc9ce9e995ce804b04f
#
_entry.id   d392c380c6d64fc9ce9e995ce804b04f
#
_cell.length_a   1.000
_cell.length_b   1.000
_cell.length_c   1.000
_cell.angle_alpha   90.00
_cell.angle_beta   90.00
_cell.angle_gamma   90.00
#
_symmetry.space_group_name_H-M   'P 1'
#
loop_
_entity.id
_entity.type
_entity.pdbx_description
1 polymer ?
#
loop_
_entity_poly.entity_id
_entity_poly.type
_entity_poly.pdbx_seq_one_letter_code
_entity_poly.pdbx_strand_id
1 'polypeptide(L)'
;AADGTLEVVGVGTHPSRGLKKGVVVNIDSTVQSIQRAVEEAELMAGVQINSVYVGISGDHIKGLKSQGVAAIKNREVGSADVARAIDTARSIDIPGTQQILHVLPQEFIIDDQDGIKEPHGMSGTRLDVKVHIITGAVAAIQNIVKSCSRAGLHVNDLVLQPLASSRAVLTTEEQELGVVVVDIGGGTGILARRVQDP
;
A
#
# COMPACT_ATOMS: atom_id res chain seq x y z
N ALA A 1 3.85 -0.28 22.92
CA ALA A 1 3.47 -0.79 24.26
C ALA A 1 3.86 -2.26 24.37
N ALA A 2 4.05 -2.78 25.58
CA ALA A 2 4.50 -4.16 25.82
C ALA A 2 3.46 -5.23 25.42
N ASP A 3 2.23 -4.79 25.14
CA ASP A 3 1.08 -5.60 24.74
C ASP A 3 0.85 -5.64 23.21
N GLY A 4 1.75 -5.06 22.43
CA GLY A 4 1.64 -4.98 20.98
C GLY A 4 0.72 -3.86 20.47
N THR A 5 0.15 -3.03 21.36
CA THR A 5 -0.64 -1.86 20.94
C THR A 5 0.27 -0.77 20.37
N LEU A 6 -0.22 -0.10 19.31
CA LEU A 6 0.44 1.06 18.72
C LEU A 6 0.08 2.30 19.53
N GLU A 7 1.08 3.06 19.95
CA GLU A 7 0.92 4.32 20.64
C GLU A 7 1.56 5.45 19.85
N VAL A 8 0.84 6.56 19.69
CA VAL A 8 1.38 7.77 19.06
C VAL A 8 2.13 8.55 20.13
N VAL A 9 3.46 8.56 20.06
CA VAL A 9 4.35 9.23 21.03
C VAL A 9 4.78 10.64 20.60
N GLY A 10 4.60 10.97 19.32
CA GLY A 10 4.94 12.30 18.79
C GLY A 10 4.28 12.55 17.45
N VAL A 11 3.97 13.81 17.19
CA VAL A 11 3.43 14.29 15.92
C VAL A 11 4.19 15.55 15.53
N GLY A 12 4.64 15.60 14.28
CA GLY A 12 5.25 16.80 13.71
C GLY A 12 4.50 17.25 12.47
N THR A 13 4.30 18.55 12.33
CA THR A 13 3.55 19.17 11.25
C THR A 13 4.34 20.31 10.61
N HIS A 14 4.34 20.38 9.29
CA HIS A 14 4.91 21.50 8.58
C HIS A 14 4.15 21.75 7.26
N PRO A 15 3.96 22.99 6.82
CA PRO A 15 3.37 23.26 5.52
C PRO A 15 4.11 22.50 4.41
N SER A 16 3.36 21.73 3.62
CA SER A 16 3.91 20.89 2.54
C SER A 16 4.34 21.77 1.37
N ARG A 17 5.61 22.19 1.36
CA ARG A 17 6.20 22.95 0.26
C ARG A 17 6.94 22.01 -0.67
N GLY A 18 6.96 22.35 -1.96
CA GLY A 18 7.65 21.54 -2.97
C GLY A 18 6.83 20.35 -3.50
N LEU A 19 5.60 20.15 -3.01
CA LEU A 19 4.65 19.17 -3.57
C LEU A 19 3.48 19.88 -4.26
N LYS A 20 2.99 19.24 -5.34
CA LYS A 20 1.76 19.64 -6.02
C LYS A 20 0.98 18.37 -6.38
N LYS A 21 -0.25 18.24 -5.84
CA LYS A 21 -1.11 17.07 -6.05
C LYS A 21 -0.40 15.74 -5.77
N GLY A 22 0.35 15.65 -4.67
CA GLY A 22 1.07 14.45 -4.26
C GLY A 22 2.39 14.18 -5.02
N VAL A 23 2.79 15.05 -5.96
CA VAL A 23 4.03 14.90 -6.74
C VAL A 23 5.05 15.94 -6.31
N VAL A 24 6.31 15.54 -6.14
CA VAL A 24 7.42 16.44 -5.84
C VAL A 24 7.74 17.29 -7.06
N VAL A 25 7.58 18.61 -6.93
CA VAL A 25 7.92 19.61 -7.96
C VAL A 25 9.15 20.43 -7.61
N ASN A 26 9.57 20.40 -6.34
CA ASN A 26 10.82 21.01 -5.87
C ASN A 26 11.39 20.17 -4.73
N ILE A 27 12.51 19.49 -4.99
CA ILE A 27 13.13 18.55 -4.03
C ILE A 27 13.62 19.30 -2.79
N ASP A 28 14.31 20.44 -2.93
CA ASP A 28 14.90 21.13 -1.78
C ASP A 28 13.84 21.66 -0.81
N SER A 29 12.76 22.24 -1.33
CA SER A 29 11.63 22.65 -0.50
C SER A 29 10.94 21.47 0.18
N THR A 30 10.84 20.32 -0.50
CA THR A 30 10.27 19.10 0.07
C THR A 30 11.15 18.56 1.19
N VAL A 31 12.47 18.49 0.97
CA VAL A 31 13.45 18.08 2.00
C VAL A 31 13.32 18.94 3.26
N GLN A 32 13.29 20.27 3.11
CA GLN A 32 13.13 21.18 4.25
C GLN A 32 11.80 20.96 5.00
N SER A 33 10.70 20.74 4.26
CA SER A 33 9.39 20.46 4.88
C SER A 33 9.41 19.15 5.66
N ILE A 34 10.05 18.10 5.13
CA ILE A 34 10.22 16.81 5.82
C ILE A 34 11.05 17.00 7.09
N GLN A 35 12.22 17.64 6.99
CA GLN A 35 13.11 17.84 8.13
C GLN A 35 12.40 18.58 9.27
N ARG A 36 11.65 19.64 8.97
CA ARG A 36 10.92 20.40 10.00
C ARG A 36 9.83 19.57 10.70
N ALA A 37 9.08 18.81 9.95
CA ALA A 37 8.07 17.91 10.53
C ALA A 37 8.71 16.82 11.38
N VAL A 38 9.82 16.25 10.94
CA VAL A 38 10.56 15.22 11.70
C VAL A 38 11.17 15.81 12.97
N GLU A 39 11.83 16.98 12.91
CA GLU A 39 12.38 17.67 14.08
C GLU A 39 11.30 17.91 15.17
N GLU A 40 10.09 18.34 14.77
CA GLU A 40 8.98 18.54 15.69
C GLU A 40 8.51 17.22 16.32
N ALA A 41 8.38 16.15 15.52
CA ALA A 41 7.99 14.83 16.02
C ALA A 41 9.04 14.26 17.00
N GLU A 42 10.34 14.40 16.69
CA GLU A 42 11.44 13.98 17.54
C GLU A 42 11.46 14.72 18.89
N LEU A 43 11.23 16.03 18.86
CA LEU A 43 11.14 16.84 20.09
C LEU A 43 10.01 16.40 21.00
N MET A 44 8.84 16.05 20.41
CA MET A 44 7.69 15.56 21.18
C MET A 44 7.93 14.15 21.70
N ALA A 45 8.47 13.25 20.88
CA ALA A 45 8.67 11.85 21.21
C ALA A 45 9.90 11.60 22.10
N GLY A 46 10.88 12.52 22.13
CA GLY A 46 12.15 12.35 22.84
C GLY A 46 13.08 11.31 22.24
N VAL A 47 12.88 10.92 20.97
CA VAL A 47 13.69 9.92 20.24
C VAL A 47 14.06 10.43 18.86
N GLN A 48 15.16 9.93 18.30
CA GLN A 48 15.54 10.21 16.91
C GLN A 48 14.83 9.29 15.93
N ILE A 49 14.41 9.83 14.79
CA ILE A 49 13.74 9.12 13.71
C ILE A 49 14.74 8.90 12.58
N ASN A 50 15.17 7.66 12.36
CA ASN A 50 16.12 7.30 11.31
C ASN A 50 15.46 6.61 10.11
N SER A 51 14.26 6.09 10.27
CA SER A 51 13.53 5.39 9.20
C SER A 51 12.03 5.69 9.24
N VAL A 52 11.40 5.62 8.08
CA VAL A 52 9.99 5.99 7.91
C VAL A 52 9.27 5.04 6.95
N TYR A 53 7.97 4.91 7.14
CA TYR A 53 7.03 4.49 6.11
C TYR A 53 6.46 5.73 5.44
N VAL A 54 6.42 5.75 4.11
CA VAL A 54 5.98 6.95 3.37
C VAL A 54 4.64 6.69 2.73
N GLY A 55 3.65 7.49 3.10
CA GLY A 55 2.36 7.51 2.45
C GLY A 55 2.43 8.24 1.11
N ILE A 56 1.96 7.60 0.03
CA ILE A 56 1.90 8.19 -1.30
C ILE A 56 0.47 8.28 -1.82
N SER A 57 0.22 9.34 -2.60
CA SER A 57 -1.05 9.58 -3.28
C SER A 57 -0.82 10.47 -4.51
N GLY A 58 -1.80 10.60 -5.37
CA GLY A 58 -1.75 11.52 -6.51
C GLY A 58 -2.26 10.89 -7.81
N ASP A 59 -2.40 11.72 -8.83
CA ASP A 59 -2.96 11.37 -10.16
C ASP A 59 -2.11 10.34 -10.94
N HIS A 60 -0.87 10.11 -10.49
CA HIS A 60 0.05 9.14 -11.07
C HIS A 60 -0.18 7.70 -10.58
N ILE A 61 -1.04 7.52 -9.58
CA ILE A 61 -1.44 6.22 -9.07
C ILE A 61 -2.53 5.61 -9.96
N LYS A 62 -2.35 4.35 -10.35
CA LYS A 62 -3.31 3.62 -11.18
C LYS A 62 -3.63 2.28 -10.56
N GLY A 63 -4.86 1.83 -10.72
CA GLY A 63 -5.32 0.50 -10.33
C GLY A 63 -5.58 -0.37 -11.55
N LEU A 64 -5.12 -1.62 -11.52
CA LEU A 64 -5.30 -2.62 -12.57
C LEU A 64 -5.85 -3.90 -11.94
N LYS A 65 -6.74 -4.59 -12.64
CA LYS A 65 -7.17 -5.93 -12.25
C LYS A 65 -6.31 -6.94 -13.01
N SER A 66 -5.86 -7.98 -12.32
CA SER A 66 -5.14 -9.09 -12.93
C SER A 66 -5.59 -10.42 -12.30
N GLN A 67 -5.29 -11.50 -12.97
CA GLN A 67 -5.55 -12.84 -12.51
C GLN A 67 -4.30 -13.70 -12.68
N GLY A 68 -4.00 -14.52 -11.68
CA GLY A 68 -2.91 -15.47 -11.72
C GLY A 68 -3.41 -16.88 -11.48
N VAL A 69 -2.65 -17.84 -11.96
CA VAL A 69 -2.99 -19.26 -11.87
C VAL A 69 -1.77 -20.04 -11.40
N ALA A 70 -1.98 -21.01 -10.54
CA ALA A 70 -0.98 -21.98 -10.13
C ALA A 70 -1.58 -23.40 -10.02
N ALA A 71 -0.81 -24.42 -10.42
CA ALA A 71 -1.17 -25.79 -10.14
C ALA A 71 -0.88 -26.12 -8.66
N ILE A 72 -1.80 -26.81 -7.99
CA ILE A 72 -1.66 -27.26 -6.60
C ILE A 72 -0.87 -28.57 -6.62
N LYS A 73 0.33 -28.57 -6.02
CA LYS A 73 1.26 -29.72 -6.15
C LYS A 73 0.84 -30.95 -5.35
N ASN A 74 0.29 -30.77 -4.16
CA ASN A 74 0.00 -31.88 -3.22
C ASN A 74 -1.49 -32.11 -3.03
N ARG A 75 -2.34 -31.68 -3.96
CA ARG A 75 -3.81 -31.68 -3.86
C ARG A 75 -4.37 -30.90 -2.66
N GLU A 76 -3.53 -30.19 -1.95
CA GLU A 76 -3.86 -29.29 -0.84
C GLU A 76 -3.10 -27.99 -1.01
N VAL A 77 -3.79 -26.87 -0.90
CA VAL A 77 -3.21 -25.52 -1.12
C VAL A 77 -2.25 -25.18 -0.01
N GLY A 78 -0.98 -25.02 -0.36
CA GLY A 78 0.06 -24.52 0.52
C GLY A 78 0.43 -23.07 0.24
N SER A 79 1.22 -22.47 1.16
CA SER A 79 1.71 -21.09 1.00
C SER A 79 2.48 -20.87 -0.30
N ALA A 80 3.22 -21.88 -0.76
CA ALA A 80 3.97 -21.83 -2.02
C ALA A 80 3.06 -21.79 -3.26
N ASP A 81 1.86 -22.40 -3.19
CA ASP A 81 0.90 -22.38 -4.28
C ASP A 81 0.26 -20.99 -4.39
N VAL A 82 -0.10 -20.40 -3.25
CA VAL A 82 -0.62 -19.03 -3.16
C VAL A 82 0.40 -18.04 -3.69
N ALA A 83 1.66 -18.14 -3.25
CA ALA A 83 2.73 -17.26 -3.71
C ALA A 83 2.90 -17.35 -5.25
N ARG A 84 2.91 -18.57 -5.82
CA ARG A 84 3.02 -18.75 -7.29
C ARG A 84 1.83 -18.14 -8.05
N ALA A 85 0.61 -18.32 -7.53
CA ALA A 85 -0.57 -17.72 -8.16
C ALA A 85 -0.47 -16.19 -8.17
N ILE A 86 -0.07 -15.59 -7.04
CA ILE A 86 0.13 -14.13 -6.92
C ILE A 86 1.27 -13.65 -7.83
N ASP A 87 2.40 -14.37 -7.90
CA ASP A 87 3.51 -14.02 -8.79
C ASP A 87 3.10 -14.08 -10.26
N THR A 88 2.28 -15.06 -10.64
CA THR A 88 1.69 -15.13 -11.99
C THR A 88 0.79 -13.93 -12.26
N ALA A 89 -0.07 -13.56 -11.30
CA ALA A 89 -0.92 -12.37 -11.43
C ALA A 89 -0.12 -11.07 -11.53
N ARG A 90 1.05 -11.00 -10.86
CA ARG A 90 1.97 -9.87 -10.89
C ARG A 90 2.71 -9.71 -12.22
N SER A 91 2.86 -10.81 -12.98
CA SER A 91 3.62 -10.86 -14.23
C SER A 91 2.81 -10.28 -15.41
N ILE A 92 2.35 -9.04 -15.27
CA ILE A 92 1.65 -8.29 -16.30
C ILE A 92 2.60 -7.31 -16.99
N ASP A 93 2.31 -6.99 -18.24
CA ASP A 93 3.04 -5.94 -18.96
C ASP A 93 2.65 -4.56 -18.44
N ILE A 94 3.62 -3.89 -17.82
CA ILE A 94 3.45 -2.54 -17.26
C ILE A 94 4.42 -1.60 -18.00
N PRO A 95 3.96 -0.42 -18.44
CA PRO A 95 4.85 0.57 -19.03
C PRO A 95 6.07 0.84 -18.15
N GLY A 96 7.28 0.92 -18.70
CA GLY A 96 8.51 1.15 -17.95
C GLY A 96 8.54 2.47 -17.14
N THR A 97 7.56 3.36 -17.36
CA THR A 97 7.35 4.58 -16.58
C THR A 97 6.53 4.35 -15.30
N GLN A 98 6.01 3.14 -15.10
CA GLN A 98 5.21 2.73 -13.94
C GLN A 98 5.93 1.61 -13.19
N GLN A 99 5.71 1.53 -11.88
CA GLN A 99 6.12 0.39 -11.05
C GLN A 99 4.99 -0.06 -10.15
N ILE A 100 4.98 -1.34 -9.79
CA ILE A 100 4.01 -1.90 -8.86
C ILE A 100 4.35 -1.40 -7.45
N LEU A 101 3.32 -0.89 -6.77
CA LEU A 101 3.36 -0.50 -5.35
C LEU A 101 2.73 -1.58 -4.47
N HIS A 102 1.54 -2.05 -4.86
CA HIS A 102 0.82 -3.07 -4.11
C HIS A 102 0.21 -4.10 -5.05
N VAL A 103 0.18 -5.35 -4.58
CA VAL A 103 -0.61 -6.44 -5.18
C VAL A 103 -1.57 -6.93 -4.09
N LEU A 104 -2.85 -6.71 -4.29
CA LEU A 104 -3.89 -6.95 -3.30
C LEU A 104 -4.77 -8.11 -3.76
N PRO A 105 -4.61 -9.32 -3.22
CA PRO A 105 -5.53 -10.43 -3.50
C PRO A 105 -6.95 -10.03 -3.09
N GLN A 106 -7.92 -10.30 -3.97
CA GLN A 106 -9.33 -10.01 -3.74
C GLN A 106 -10.09 -11.30 -3.44
N GLU A 107 -9.83 -12.32 -4.23
CA GLU A 107 -10.54 -13.58 -4.21
C GLU A 107 -9.66 -14.69 -4.72
N PHE A 108 -9.80 -15.87 -4.16
CA PHE A 108 -9.22 -17.11 -4.66
C PHE A 108 -10.30 -18.01 -5.23
N ILE A 109 -9.93 -18.82 -6.23
CA ILE A 109 -10.79 -19.78 -6.88
C ILE A 109 -10.03 -21.11 -6.90
N ILE A 110 -10.64 -22.16 -6.38
CA ILE A 110 -10.06 -23.52 -6.42
C ILE A 110 -10.91 -24.38 -7.33
N ASP A 111 -10.30 -24.86 -8.40
CA ASP A 111 -10.97 -25.53 -9.51
C ASP A 111 -12.10 -24.64 -10.05
N ASP A 112 -13.37 -24.92 -9.74
CA ASP A 112 -14.51 -24.10 -10.17
C ASP A 112 -15.23 -23.42 -8.99
N GLN A 113 -14.67 -23.50 -7.77
CA GLN A 113 -15.24 -22.88 -6.58
C GLN A 113 -14.64 -21.48 -6.36
N ASP A 114 -15.43 -20.45 -6.50
CA ASP A 114 -15.08 -19.04 -6.27
C ASP A 114 -15.41 -18.56 -4.83
N GLY A 115 -15.20 -17.26 -4.56
CA GLY A 115 -15.52 -16.64 -3.26
C GLY A 115 -14.59 -17.01 -2.12
N ILE A 116 -13.49 -17.70 -2.37
CA ILE A 116 -12.56 -18.16 -1.32
C ILE A 116 -11.65 -16.99 -0.90
N LYS A 117 -11.63 -16.69 0.40
CA LYS A 117 -10.72 -15.68 0.99
C LYS A 117 -9.46 -16.30 1.57
N GLU A 118 -9.58 -17.48 2.18
CA GLU A 118 -8.48 -18.22 2.83
C GLU A 118 -8.35 -19.59 2.18
N PRO A 119 -7.49 -19.74 1.17
CA PRO A 119 -7.39 -20.98 0.40
C PRO A 119 -6.52 -22.05 1.09
N HIS A 120 -5.75 -21.70 2.14
CA HIS A 120 -4.82 -22.62 2.80
C HIS A 120 -5.52 -23.87 3.34
N GLY A 121 -4.94 -25.05 3.07
CA GLY A 121 -5.46 -26.33 3.53
C GLY A 121 -6.64 -26.87 2.72
N MET A 122 -7.16 -26.10 1.76
CA MET A 122 -8.24 -26.58 0.88
C MET A 122 -7.71 -27.54 -0.18
N SER A 123 -8.50 -28.56 -0.48
CA SER A 123 -8.16 -29.56 -1.50
C SER A 123 -8.53 -29.06 -2.91
N GLY A 124 -7.67 -29.33 -3.88
CA GLY A 124 -7.91 -28.99 -5.27
C GLY A 124 -6.72 -29.31 -6.17
N THR A 125 -6.84 -28.96 -7.44
CA THR A 125 -5.79 -29.20 -8.46
C THR A 125 -5.27 -27.89 -9.06
N ARG A 126 -6.11 -26.85 -9.09
CA ARG A 126 -5.81 -25.54 -9.67
C ARG A 126 -6.24 -24.44 -8.70
N LEU A 127 -5.36 -23.50 -8.48
CA LEU A 127 -5.60 -22.29 -7.72
C LEU A 127 -5.51 -21.08 -8.65
N ASP A 128 -6.59 -20.33 -8.76
CA ASP A 128 -6.61 -19.00 -9.39
C ASP A 128 -6.69 -17.93 -8.30
N VAL A 129 -6.13 -16.76 -8.57
CA VAL A 129 -6.26 -15.58 -7.71
C VAL A 129 -6.63 -14.37 -8.55
N LYS A 130 -7.66 -13.66 -8.17
CA LYS A 130 -7.97 -12.32 -8.68
C LYS A 130 -7.27 -11.29 -7.81
N VAL A 131 -6.50 -10.40 -8.41
CA VAL A 131 -5.75 -9.37 -7.69
C VAL A 131 -6.07 -7.98 -8.20
N HIS A 132 -6.01 -7.00 -7.30
CA HIS A 132 -5.94 -5.60 -7.65
C HIS A 132 -4.50 -5.13 -7.51
N ILE A 133 -3.90 -4.69 -8.62
CA ILE A 133 -2.53 -4.19 -8.68
C ILE A 133 -2.58 -2.67 -8.68
N ILE A 134 -1.82 -2.07 -7.77
CA ILE A 134 -1.66 -0.62 -7.70
C ILE A 134 -0.28 -0.27 -8.21
N THR A 135 -0.22 0.64 -9.18
CA THR A 135 1.02 1.14 -9.76
C THR A 135 1.16 2.65 -9.54
N GLY A 136 2.38 3.13 -9.58
CA GLY A 136 2.69 4.56 -9.52
C GLY A 136 3.82 4.92 -10.47
N ALA A 137 3.88 6.19 -10.87
CA ALA A 137 4.95 6.67 -11.76
C ALA A 137 6.32 6.55 -11.08
N VAL A 138 7.26 5.88 -11.74
CA VAL A 138 8.63 5.65 -11.24
C VAL A 138 9.30 6.94 -10.82
N ALA A 139 9.24 7.99 -11.66
CA ALA A 139 9.86 9.28 -11.37
C ALA A 139 9.27 9.96 -10.12
N ALA A 140 7.94 9.90 -9.93
CA ALA A 140 7.28 10.48 -8.76
C ALA A 140 7.73 9.77 -7.47
N ILE A 141 7.76 8.44 -7.50
CA ILE A 141 8.20 7.60 -6.38
C ILE A 141 9.67 7.87 -6.04
N GLN A 142 10.56 7.87 -7.05
CA GLN A 142 11.99 8.13 -6.84
C GLN A 142 12.24 9.51 -6.25
N ASN A 143 11.50 10.54 -6.65
CA ASN A 143 11.65 11.88 -6.11
C ASN A 143 11.24 11.96 -4.64
N ILE A 144 10.19 11.24 -4.21
CA ILE A 144 9.80 11.15 -2.80
C ILE A 144 10.90 10.43 -1.99
N VAL A 145 11.34 9.25 -2.43
CA VAL A 145 12.39 8.47 -1.77
C VAL A 145 13.67 9.30 -1.67
N LYS A 146 14.06 9.99 -2.75
CA LYS A 146 15.23 10.90 -2.76
C LYS A 146 15.07 12.05 -1.77
N SER A 147 13.88 12.61 -1.64
CA SER A 147 13.63 13.71 -0.69
C SER A 147 13.76 13.22 0.76
N CYS A 148 13.21 12.05 1.10
CA CYS A 148 13.37 11.43 2.41
C CYS A 148 14.84 11.11 2.71
N SER A 149 15.55 10.51 1.76
CA SER A 149 16.97 10.18 1.90
C SER A 149 17.84 11.41 2.12
N ARG A 150 17.58 12.51 1.40
CA ARG A 150 18.27 13.80 1.59
C ARG A 150 17.88 14.49 2.90
N ALA A 151 16.72 14.16 3.46
CA ALA A 151 16.32 14.62 4.80
C ALA A 151 16.98 13.81 5.93
N GLY A 152 17.78 12.76 5.59
CA GLY A 152 18.46 11.89 6.56
C GLY A 152 17.66 10.65 6.96
N LEU A 153 16.57 10.34 6.25
CA LEU A 153 15.65 9.26 6.59
C LEU A 153 15.81 8.06 5.64
N HIS A 154 15.83 6.86 6.20
CA HIS A 154 15.70 5.63 5.43
C HIS A 154 14.21 5.32 5.20
N VAL A 155 13.83 5.07 3.95
CA VAL A 155 12.46 4.67 3.60
C VAL A 155 12.36 3.14 3.70
N ASN A 156 11.62 2.65 4.67
CA ASN A 156 11.37 1.21 4.86
C ASN A 156 10.42 0.68 3.79
N ASP A 157 9.33 1.40 3.53
CA ASP A 157 8.35 1.03 2.51
C ASP A 157 7.49 2.22 2.08
N LEU A 158 6.79 2.05 0.95
CA LEU A 158 5.86 3.01 0.38
C LEU A 158 4.44 2.45 0.46
N VAL A 159 3.55 3.19 1.08
CA VAL A 159 2.16 2.76 1.28
C VAL A 159 1.20 3.73 0.61
N LEU A 160 0.23 3.22 -0.13
CA LEU A 160 -0.85 4.06 -0.65
C LEU A 160 -1.65 4.66 0.51
N GLN A 161 -1.75 6.00 0.58
CA GLN A 161 -2.40 6.69 1.71
C GLN A 161 -3.81 6.15 2.02
N PRO A 162 -4.73 5.96 1.07
CA PRO A 162 -6.05 5.42 1.39
C PRO A 162 -6.04 4.01 1.97
N LEU A 163 -5.02 3.18 1.66
CA LEU A 163 -4.87 1.88 2.31
C LEU A 163 -4.46 2.04 3.77
N ALA A 164 -3.53 2.96 4.05
CA ALA A 164 -3.14 3.25 5.43
C ALA A 164 -4.32 3.83 6.23
N SER A 165 -5.04 4.82 5.66
CA SER A 165 -6.23 5.42 6.28
C SER A 165 -7.30 4.36 6.57
N SER A 166 -7.59 3.47 5.60
CA SER A 166 -8.59 2.42 5.79
C SER A 166 -8.22 1.43 6.90
N ARG A 167 -6.93 1.12 7.05
CA ARG A 167 -6.44 0.26 8.12
C ARG A 167 -6.53 0.90 9.51
N ALA A 168 -6.42 2.23 9.56
CA ALA A 168 -6.46 2.98 10.82
C ALA A 168 -7.89 3.23 11.33
N VAL A 169 -8.88 3.34 10.42
CA VAL A 169 -10.23 3.81 10.81
C VAL A 169 -11.32 2.74 10.72
N LEU A 170 -11.11 1.65 9.94
CA LEU A 170 -12.13 0.63 9.75
C LEU A 170 -12.03 -0.49 10.78
N THR A 171 -13.17 -0.85 11.35
CA THR A 171 -13.31 -2.08 12.16
C THR A 171 -13.33 -3.32 11.25
N THR A 172 -13.16 -4.50 11.86
CA THR A 172 -13.21 -5.77 11.12
C THR A 172 -14.60 -5.98 10.50
N GLU A 173 -15.66 -5.66 11.24
CA GLU A 173 -17.05 -5.79 10.78
C GLU A 173 -17.35 -4.88 9.58
N GLU A 174 -16.88 -3.63 9.62
CA GLU A 174 -17.01 -2.71 8.47
C GLU A 174 -16.25 -3.20 7.25
N GLN A 175 -15.07 -3.80 7.45
CA GLN A 175 -14.29 -4.40 6.37
C GLN A 175 -15.00 -5.61 5.76
N GLU A 176 -15.73 -6.40 6.54
CA GLU A 176 -16.51 -7.55 6.09
C GLU A 176 -17.79 -7.15 5.35
N LEU A 177 -18.49 -6.13 5.84
CA LEU A 177 -19.72 -5.61 5.22
C LEU A 177 -19.47 -4.89 3.89
N GLY A 178 -18.24 -4.45 3.66
CA GLY A 178 -17.86 -3.65 2.51
C GLY A 178 -18.26 -2.18 2.65
N VAL A 179 -17.23 -1.32 2.75
CA VAL A 179 -17.37 0.12 2.93
C VAL A 179 -16.56 0.90 1.91
N VAL A 180 -16.91 2.16 1.77
CA VAL A 180 -16.14 3.12 0.98
C VAL A 180 -15.45 4.10 1.92
N VAL A 181 -14.13 4.15 1.87
CA VAL A 181 -13.34 5.18 2.55
C VAL A 181 -13.02 6.29 1.57
N VAL A 182 -13.35 7.52 1.93
CA VAL A 182 -13.04 8.72 1.15
C VAL A 182 -11.96 9.49 1.88
N ASP A 183 -10.77 9.55 1.29
CA ASP A 183 -9.64 10.33 1.80
C ASP A 183 -9.57 11.65 1.03
N ILE A 184 -9.81 12.77 1.72
CA ILE A 184 -9.84 14.11 1.12
C ILE A 184 -8.71 14.94 1.72
N GLY A 185 -7.62 15.07 0.96
CA GLY A 185 -6.47 15.91 1.33
C GLY A 185 -6.53 17.31 0.73
N GLY A 186 -5.56 18.14 1.08
CA GLY A 186 -5.44 19.53 0.63
C GLY A 186 -5.16 19.71 -0.89
N GLY A 187 -4.88 18.66 -1.62
CA GLY A 187 -4.59 18.68 -3.07
C GLY A 187 -4.90 17.39 -3.79
N THR A 188 -5.30 16.37 -3.06
CA THR A 188 -5.67 15.05 -3.58
C THR A 188 -6.92 14.55 -2.86
N GLY A 189 -7.86 14.02 -3.62
CA GLY A 189 -8.97 13.24 -3.09
C GLY A 189 -8.91 11.85 -3.70
N ILE A 190 -8.86 10.81 -2.89
CA ILE A 190 -8.81 9.43 -3.37
C ILE A 190 -9.96 8.64 -2.74
N LEU A 191 -10.67 7.90 -3.58
CA LEU A 191 -11.72 7.00 -3.18
C LEU A 191 -11.15 5.59 -3.10
N ALA A 192 -11.12 5.00 -1.91
CA ALA A 192 -10.84 3.58 -1.73
C ALA A 192 -12.14 2.86 -1.43
N ARG A 193 -12.54 1.96 -2.32
CA ARG A 193 -13.71 1.11 -2.16
C ARG A 193 -13.25 -0.32 -1.87
N ARG A 194 -13.63 -0.86 -0.73
CA ARG A 194 -13.65 -2.29 -0.50
C ARG A 194 -15.07 -2.77 -0.79
N VAL A 195 -15.22 -3.55 -1.83
CA VAL A 195 -16.48 -4.24 -2.15
C VAL A 195 -16.34 -5.65 -1.64
N GLN A 196 -17.31 -6.08 -0.86
CA GLN A 196 -17.59 -7.49 -0.74
C GLN A 196 -18.48 -7.80 -1.96
N ASP A 197 -18.00 -8.61 -2.91
CA ASP A 197 -18.90 -9.23 -3.88
C ASP A 197 -19.76 -10.26 -3.14
N PRO A 198 -21.04 -10.34 -3.46
CA PRO A 198 -22.00 -11.22 -2.79
C PRO A 198 -21.63 -12.69 -2.93
#